data_3124c3fbc5d0eb951f05782c744d740f
#
_entry.id   3124c3fbc5d0eb951f05782c744d740f
#
_cell.length_a   1.000
_cell.length_b   1.000
_cell.length_c   1.000
_cell.angle_alpha   90.00
_cell.angle_beta   90.00
_cell.angle_gamma   90.00
#
_symmetry.space_group_name_H-M   'P 1'
#
loop_
_entity.id
_entity.type
_entity.pdbx_description
1 polymer ?
#
loop_
_entity_poly.entity_id
_entity_poly.type
_entity_poly.pdbx_seq_one_letter_code
_entity_poly.pdbx_strand_id
1 'polypeptide(L)'
;GTQTPADCVTDLKALPLHIADPQGRAIGWVHRGMMRQACAIVRVVGSCLERFEKDGYEVQFIGHSLGAGVSAICGAVCRLGLEGVKLNKVRSLCYATPAVGNGSFGKFCEGHAITVINCEDVVPRLSIETARKLRDELVTRREAVRLFVSEDIEALKDINNITEKKTRSQSA
;
A
#
# COMPACT_ATOMS: atom_id res chain seq x y z
N GLY A 1 -10.26 8.23 2.50
CA GLY A 1 -8.93 7.81 2.94
C GLY A 1 -9.02 7.26 4.35
N THR A 2 -8.15 6.34 4.68
CA THR A 2 -7.99 5.76 6.02
C THR A 2 -7.69 6.88 7.02
N GLN A 3 -8.58 7.12 7.99
CA GLN A 3 -8.44 8.21 8.94
C GLN A 3 -7.89 7.75 10.30
N THR A 4 -7.86 6.44 10.55
CA THR A 4 -7.37 5.86 11.81
C THR A 4 -6.46 4.66 11.59
N PRO A 5 -5.53 4.35 12.53
CA PRO A 5 -4.74 3.12 12.49
C PRO A 5 -5.61 1.85 12.48
N ALA A 6 -6.79 1.88 13.08
CA ALA A 6 -7.74 0.78 13.08
C ALA A 6 -8.32 0.51 11.67
N ASP A 7 -8.52 1.55 10.86
CA ASP A 7 -8.95 1.41 9.47
C ASP A 7 -7.87 0.73 8.63
N CYS A 8 -6.60 1.09 8.83
CA CYS A 8 -5.47 0.42 8.17
C CYS A 8 -5.42 -1.09 8.49
N VAL A 9 -5.63 -1.47 9.75
CA VAL A 9 -5.64 -2.88 10.17
C VAL A 9 -6.86 -3.62 9.60
N THR A 10 -8.00 -2.96 9.50
CA THR A 10 -9.22 -3.53 8.93
C THR A 10 -9.07 -3.75 7.42
N ASP A 11 -8.46 -2.80 6.73
CA ASP A 11 -8.16 -2.91 5.31
C ASP A 11 -7.14 -4.03 5.01
N LEU A 12 -6.20 -4.30 5.92
CA LEU A 12 -5.25 -5.41 5.82
C LEU A 12 -5.88 -6.80 6.02
N LYS A 13 -7.06 -6.89 6.65
CA LYS A 13 -7.77 -8.17 6.89
C LYS A 13 -8.55 -8.67 5.66
N ALA A 14 -8.46 -8.01 4.54
CA ALA A 14 -9.24 -8.40 3.36
C ALA A 14 -8.85 -9.79 2.87
N LEU A 15 -9.88 -10.58 2.59
CA LEU A 15 -9.75 -11.90 1.99
C LEU A 15 -9.09 -11.79 0.60
N PRO A 16 -8.23 -12.74 0.22
CA PRO A 16 -7.67 -12.78 -1.12
C PRO A 16 -8.78 -12.96 -2.16
N LEU A 17 -8.61 -12.31 -3.31
CA LEU A 17 -9.45 -12.49 -4.49
C LEU A 17 -8.60 -13.05 -5.63
N HIS A 18 -9.00 -14.16 -6.21
CA HIS A 18 -8.35 -14.71 -7.38
C HIS A 18 -8.68 -13.88 -8.62
N ILE A 19 -7.67 -13.58 -9.41
CA ILE A 19 -7.80 -12.92 -10.71
C ILE A 19 -7.44 -13.90 -11.81
N ALA A 20 -8.24 -13.91 -12.86
CA ALA A 20 -7.98 -14.59 -14.11
C ALA A 20 -8.10 -13.60 -15.26
N ASP A 21 -7.46 -13.92 -16.38
CA ASP A 21 -7.68 -13.19 -17.63
C ASP A 21 -9.05 -13.57 -18.25
N PRO A 22 -9.50 -12.87 -19.30
CA PRO A 22 -10.77 -13.17 -19.96
C PRO A 22 -10.87 -14.61 -20.56
N GLN A 23 -9.74 -15.29 -20.71
CA GLN A 23 -9.66 -16.68 -21.18
C GLN A 23 -9.67 -17.70 -20.01
N GLY A 24 -9.82 -17.22 -18.78
CA GLY A 24 -9.85 -18.06 -17.58
C GLY A 24 -8.49 -18.50 -17.05
N ARG A 25 -7.38 -17.99 -17.62
CA ARG A 25 -6.03 -18.32 -17.10
C ARG A 25 -5.77 -17.58 -15.81
N ALA A 26 -5.36 -18.30 -14.77
CA ALA A 26 -5.07 -17.72 -13.48
C ALA A 26 -3.87 -16.77 -13.55
N ILE A 27 -4.06 -15.53 -13.12
CA ILE A 27 -3.00 -14.52 -12.98
C ILE A 27 -2.40 -14.57 -11.58
N GLY A 28 -3.22 -14.77 -10.57
CA GLY A 28 -2.82 -14.81 -9.19
C GLY A 28 -3.97 -14.40 -8.26
N TRP A 29 -3.63 -13.90 -7.08
CA TRP A 29 -4.63 -13.33 -6.19
C TRP A 29 -4.16 -11.97 -5.66
N VAL A 30 -5.12 -11.11 -5.35
CA VAL A 30 -4.92 -9.75 -4.86
C VAL A 30 -5.81 -9.45 -3.67
N HIS A 31 -5.50 -8.36 -3.01
CA HIS A 31 -6.30 -7.81 -1.93
C HIS A 31 -7.70 -7.40 -2.41
N ARG A 32 -8.75 -8.07 -1.91
CA ARG A 32 -10.13 -7.90 -2.37
C ARG A 32 -10.63 -6.45 -2.29
N GLY A 33 -10.31 -5.74 -1.19
CA GLY A 33 -10.72 -4.35 -1.01
C GLY A 33 -10.13 -3.41 -2.05
N MET A 34 -8.83 -3.54 -2.32
CA MET A 34 -8.15 -2.76 -3.35
C MET A 34 -8.68 -3.08 -4.75
N MET A 35 -8.95 -4.35 -5.04
CA MET A 35 -9.55 -4.75 -6.31
C MET A 35 -10.92 -4.12 -6.53
N ARG A 36 -11.80 -4.11 -5.50
CA ARG A 36 -13.11 -3.46 -5.59
C ARG A 36 -13.00 -1.97 -5.89
N GLN A 37 -12.06 -1.28 -5.24
CA GLN A 37 -11.81 0.14 -5.51
C GLN A 37 -11.26 0.36 -6.93
N ALA A 38 -10.30 -0.44 -7.36
CA ALA A 38 -9.74 -0.36 -8.71
C ALA A 38 -10.81 -0.57 -9.79
N CYS A 39 -11.64 -1.59 -9.66
CA CYS A 39 -12.77 -1.83 -10.56
C CYS A 39 -13.75 -0.65 -10.58
N ALA A 40 -14.08 -0.08 -9.42
CA ALA A 40 -14.96 1.07 -9.34
C ALA A 40 -14.37 2.30 -10.07
N ILE A 41 -13.07 2.56 -9.88
CA ILE A 41 -12.37 3.65 -10.59
C ILE A 41 -12.39 3.40 -12.10
N VAL A 42 -11.98 2.21 -12.54
CA VAL A 42 -11.89 1.88 -13.98
C VAL A 42 -13.26 1.97 -14.65
N ARG A 43 -14.35 1.55 -14.01
CA ARG A 43 -15.71 1.73 -14.53
C ARG A 43 -16.07 3.18 -14.77
N VAL A 44 -15.64 4.08 -13.89
CA VAL A 44 -15.99 5.52 -14.00
C VAL A 44 -15.16 6.21 -15.08
N VAL A 45 -13.85 5.92 -15.15
CA VAL A 45 -12.95 6.69 -16.02
C VAL A 45 -12.55 5.95 -17.29
N GLY A 46 -12.88 4.67 -17.41
CA GLY A 46 -12.36 3.77 -18.46
C GLY A 46 -12.59 4.25 -19.88
N SER A 47 -13.81 4.68 -20.20
CA SER A 47 -14.12 5.20 -21.54
C SER A 47 -13.30 6.46 -21.91
N CYS A 48 -13.03 7.30 -20.91
CA CYS A 48 -12.18 8.47 -21.08
C CYS A 48 -10.72 8.04 -21.32
N LEU A 49 -10.22 7.05 -20.57
CA LEU A 49 -8.86 6.54 -20.74
C LEU A 49 -8.65 5.88 -22.09
N GLU A 50 -9.62 5.08 -22.59
CA GLU A 50 -9.57 4.48 -23.93
C GLU A 50 -9.54 5.54 -25.02
N ARG A 51 -10.28 6.63 -24.86
CA ARG A 51 -10.24 7.78 -25.78
C ARG A 51 -8.86 8.41 -25.80
N PHE A 52 -8.27 8.69 -24.64
CA PHE A 52 -6.92 9.27 -24.56
C PHE A 52 -5.87 8.32 -25.18
N GLU A 53 -5.97 7.02 -24.95
CA GLU A 53 -5.05 6.06 -25.60
C GLU A 53 -5.19 6.10 -27.13
N LYS A 54 -6.40 6.17 -27.67
CA LYS A 54 -6.66 6.32 -29.11
C LYS A 54 -6.09 7.62 -29.68
N ASP A 55 -6.12 8.70 -28.89
CA ASP A 55 -5.53 9.98 -29.23
C ASP A 55 -3.98 9.99 -29.08
N GLY A 56 -3.38 8.86 -28.76
CA GLY A 56 -1.93 8.65 -28.71
C GLY A 56 -1.30 8.83 -27.32
N TYR A 57 -2.06 9.14 -26.28
CA TYR A 57 -1.55 9.31 -24.93
C TYR A 57 -1.24 7.97 -24.27
N GLU A 58 -0.27 8.00 -23.35
CA GLU A 58 -0.02 6.90 -22.41
C GLU A 58 -0.77 7.19 -21.10
N VAL A 59 -1.44 6.19 -20.57
CA VAL A 59 -2.16 6.28 -19.28
C VAL A 59 -1.23 5.89 -18.14
N GLN A 60 -1.13 6.75 -17.13
CA GLN A 60 -0.36 6.43 -15.94
C GLN A 60 -1.22 6.55 -14.67
N PHE A 61 -1.35 5.44 -13.93
CA PHE A 61 -1.91 5.46 -12.58
C PHE A 61 -0.80 5.75 -11.57
N ILE A 62 -1.00 6.76 -10.73
CA ILE A 62 -0.03 7.12 -9.69
C ILE A 62 -0.71 7.04 -8.34
N GLY A 63 -0.03 6.46 -7.35
CA GLY A 63 -0.58 6.34 -6.01
C GLY A 63 0.47 6.24 -4.92
N HIS A 64 0.06 6.53 -3.69
CA HIS A 64 0.85 6.40 -2.48
C HIS A 64 0.12 5.51 -1.47
N SER A 65 0.85 4.65 -0.76
CA SER A 65 0.34 3.76 0.29
C SER A 65 -0.82 2.90 -0.24
N LEU A 66 -1.99 2.89 0.38
CA LEU A 66 -3.18 2.17 -0.09
C LEU A 66 -3.53 2.54 -1.54
N GLY A 67 -3.43 3.84 -1.90
CA GLY A 67 -3.66 4.31 -3.27
C GLY A 67 -2.65 3.76 -4.27
N ALA A 68 -1.42 3.46 -3.85
CA ALA A 68 -0.42 2.78 -4.69
C ALA A 68 -0.85 1.35 -5.03
N GLY A 69 -1.37 0.61 -4.03
CA GLY A 69 -1.92 -0.72 -4.26
C GLY A 69 -3.11 -0.70 -5.23
N VAL A 70 -4.02 0.27 -5.06
CA VAL A 70 -5.15 0.46 -5.99
C VAL A 70 -4.66 0.82 -7.39
N SER A 71 -3.64 1.69 -7.53
CA SER A 71 -3.05 2.09 -8.82
C SER A 71 -2.42 0.91 -9.56
N ALA A 72 -1.69 0.03 -8.84
CA ALA A 72 -1.13 -1.19 -9.43
C ALA A 72 -2.23 -2.10 -10.00
N ILE A 73 -3.32 -2.27 -9.25
CA ILE A 73 -4.46 -3.08 -9.69
C ILE A 73 -5.22 -2.42 -10.85
N CYS A 74 -5.41 -1.08 -10.85
CA CYS A 74 -6.02 -0.37 -11.99
C CYS A 74 -5.26 -0.65 -13.29
N GLY A 75 -3.93 -0.55 -13.27
CA GLY A 75 -3.09 -0.89 -14.41
C GLY A 75 -3.30 -2.34 -14.88
N ALA A 76 -3.34 -3.29 -13.94
CA ALA A 76 -3.59 -4.70 -14.23
C ALA A 76 -4.99 -4.94 -14.80
N VAL A 77 -6.04 -4.34 -14.23
CA VAL A 77 -7.44 -4.43 -14.70
C VAL A 77 -7.55 -3.94 -16.13
N CYS A 78 -6.96 -2.78 -16.44
CA CYS A 78 -6.96 -2.22 -17.80
C CYS A 78 -6.17 -3.11 -18.78
N ARG A 79 -5.01 -3.63 -18.40
CA ARG A 79 -4.21 -4.53 -19.26
C ARG A 79 -4.89 -5.86 -19.52
N LEU A 80 -5.61 -6.39 -18.57
CA LEU A 80 -6.39 -7.63 -18.73
C LEU A 80 -7.68 -7.43 -19.54
N GLY A 81 -8.15 -6.18 -19.67
CA GLY A 81 -9.43 -5.91 -20.30
C GLY A 81 -10.64 -6.24 -19.42
N LEU A 82 -10.42 -6.23 -18.10
CA LEU A 82 -11.49 -6.38 -17.13
C LEU A 82 -12.35 -5.11 -17.08
N GLU A 83 -13.56 -5.22 -16.55
CA GLU A 83 -14.52 -4.09 -16.49
C GLU A 83 -14.84 -3.47 -17.87
N GLY A 84 -14.61 -4.20 -18.96
CA GLY A 84 -14.86 -3.74 -20.32
C GLY A 84 -13.88 -2.69 -20.86
N VAL A 85 -12.78 -2.44 -20.15
CA VAL A 85 -11.77 -1.43 -20.50
C VAL A 85 -10.44 -2.11 -20.82
N LYS A 86 -9.94 -1.93 -22.05
CA LYS A 86 -8.68 -2.52 -22.49
C LYS A 86 -7.70 -1.45 -22.92
N LEU A 87 -6.57 -1.34 -22.18
CA LEU A 87 -5.48 -0.44 -22.52
C LEU A 87 -4.18 -1.21 -22.76
N ASN A 88 -3.44 -0.80 -23.79
CA ASN A 88 -2.14 -1.36 -24.16
C ASN A 88 -0.97 -0.49 -23.64
N LYS A 89 -1.19 0.84 -23.60
CA LYS A 89 -0.21 1.83 -23.14
C LYS A 89 -0.57 2.34 -21.74
N VAL A 90 -0.55 1.43 -20.75
CA VAL A 90 -0.86 1.77 -19.37
C VAL A 90 0.29 1.37 -18.45
N ARG A 91 0.63 2.25 -17.52
CA ARG A 91 1.64 2.05 -16.46
C ARG A 91 1.08 2.41 -15.10
N SER A 92 1.74 1.90 -14.06
CA SER A 92 1.45 2.26 -12.66
C SER A 92 2.74 2.68 -11.98
N LEU A 93 2.73 3.86 -11.35
CA LEU A 93 3.81 4.36 -10.51
C LEU A 93 3.33 4.41 -9.07
N CYS A 94 3.92 3.58 -8.23
CA CYS A 94 3.41 3.23 -6.92
C CYS A 94 4.43 3.58 -5.84
N TYR A 95 4.10 4.46 -4.93
CA TYR A 95 4.97 4.85 -3.82
C TYR A 95 4.53 4.16 -2.53
N ALA A 96 5.47 3.53 -1.82
CA ALA A 96 5.20 2.86 -0.55
C ALA A 96 4.04 1.85 -0.65
N THR A 97 4.05 1.00 -1.66
CA THR A 97 2.95 0.06 -1.96
C THR A 97 2.86 -1.03 -0.91
N PRO A 98 1.72 -1.23 -0.22
CA PRO A 98 1.53 -2.37 0.67
C PRO A 98 1.48 -3.69 -0.11
N ALA A 99 1.43 -4.81 0.59
CA ALA A 99 1.26 -6.13 -0.03
C ALA A 99 -0.09 -6.21 -0.77
N VAL A 100 -0.04 -6.10 -2.09
CA VAL A 100 -1.23 -6.05 -2.98
C VAL A 100 -1.73 -7.44 -3.35
N GLY A 101 -0.83 -8.38 -3.58
CA GLY A 101 -1.14 -9.72 -4.05
C GLY A 101 0.02 -10.70 -3.89
N ASN A 102 -0.09 -11.86 -4.48
CA ASN A 102 0.97 -12.88 -4.44
C ASN A 102 2.04 -12.66 -5.52
N GLY A 103 3.10 -13.47 -5.47
CA GLY A 103 4.21 -13.40 -6.42
C GLY A 103 3.79 -13.58 -7.88
N SER A 104 2.76 -14.40 -8.15
CA SER A 104 2.23 -14.57 -9.52
C SER A 104 1.62 -13.28 -10.06
N PHE A 105 0.86 -12.56 -9.23
CA PHE A 105 0.34 -11.24 -9.59
C PHE A 105 1.48 -10.22 -9.76
N GLY A 106 2.48 -10.25 -8.86
CA GLY A 106 3.67 -9.40 -9.00
C GLY A 106 4.38 -9.64 -10.33
N LYS A 107 4.58 -10.90 -10.70
CA LYS A 107 5.17 -11.27 -12.00
C LYS A 107 4.34 -10.80 -13.19
N PHE A 108 3.02 -10.84 -13.12
CA PHE A 108 2.16 -10.25 -14.15
C PHE A 108 2.35 -8.74 -14.26
N CYS A 109 2.60 -8.07 -13.15
CA CYS A 109 2.82 -6.62 -13.12
C CYS A 109 4.20 -6.17 -13.63
N GLU A 110 5.14 -7.09 -13.82
CA GLU A 110 6.46 -6.75 -14.37
C GLU A 110 6.34 -6.01 -15.71
N GLY A 111 7.13 -4.97 -15.87
CA GLY A 111 7.18 -4.13 -17.08
C GLY A 111 6.09 -3.06 -17.20
N HIS A 112 5.06 -3.06 -16.34
CA HIS A 112 4.05 -2.00 -16.35
C HIS A 112 3.75 -1.37 -14.98
N ALA A 113 4.20 -1.96 -13.90
CA ALA A 113 4.12 -1.36 -12.56
C ALA A 113 5.51 -1.17 -11.98
N ILE A 114 5.76 0.02 -11.45
CA ILE A 114 7.00 0.38 -10.76
C ILE A 114 6.64 0.75 -9.34
N THR A 115 7.30 0.13 -8.36
CA THR A 115 7.17 0.48 -6.95
C THR A 115 8.43 1.20 -6.48
N VAL A 116 8.23 2.39 -5.92
CA VAL A 116 9.29 3.17 -5.27
C VAL A 116 9.16 3.00 -3.77
N ILE A 117 10.22 2.55 -3.13
CA ILE A 117 10.30 2.31 -1.69
C ILE A 117 11.42 3.18 -1.13
N ASN A 118 11.10 3.96 -0.11
CA ASN A 118 12.10 4.76 0.58
C ASN A 118 12.72 3.94 1.73
N CYS A 119 13.98 3.59 1.61
CA CYS A 119 14.82 2.93 2.64
C CYS A 119 14.06 2.02 3.64
N GLU A 120 13.80 2.54 4.82
CA GLU A 120 13.19 1.83 5.96
C GLU A 120 11.66 1.85 5.97
N ASP A 121 11.03 2.22 4.86
CA ASP A 121 9.56 2.24 4.77
C ASP A 121 8.96 0.87 5.14
N VAL A 122 8.15 0.87 6.18
CA VAL A 122 7.53 -0.35 6.70
C VAL A 122 6.31 -0.79 5.90
N VAL A 123 5.65 0.12 5.18
CA VAL A 123 4.38 -0.16 4.48
C VAL A 123 4.52 -1.27 3.45
N PRO A 124 5.53 -1.29 2.58
CA PRO A 124 5.74 -2.39 1.64
C PRO A 124 6.09 -3.73 2.29
N ARG A 125 6.54 -3.69 3.54
CA ARG A 125 6.93 -4.87 4.33
C ARG A 125 5.79 -5.40 5.19
N LEU A 126 4.69 -4.64 5.33
CA LEU A 126 3.52 -5.06 6.09
C LEU A 126 2.69 -6.07 5.30
N SER A 127 2.55 -7.25 5.89
CA SER A 127 1.60 -8.26 5.51
C SER A 127 0.95 -8.84 6.78
N ILE A 128 -0.14 -9.57 6.65
CA ILE A 128 -0.74 -10.27 7.81
C ILE A 128 0.28 -11.21 8.45
N GLU A 129 1.10 -11.87 7.64
CA GLU A 129 2.13 -12.79 8.10
C GLU A 129 3.23 -12.07 8.89
N THR A 130 3.77 -10.97 8.34
CA THR A 130 4.82 -10.19 9.04
C THR A 130 4.28 -9.53 10.30
N ALA A 131 3.02 -9.05 10.29
CA ALA A 131 2.37 -8.50 11.46
C ALA A 131 2.16 -9.56 12.57
N ARG A 132 1.78 -10.79 12.21
CA ARG A 132 1.68 -11.90 13.17
C ARG A 132 3.04 -12.26 13.77
N LYS A 133 4.08 -12.41 12.94
CA LYS A 133 5.44 -12.67 13.42
C LYS A 133 5.92 -11.60 14.39
N LEU A 134 5.73 -10.33 14.03
CA LEU A 134 6.07 -9.22 14.92
C LEU A 134 5.30 -9.29 16.24
N ARG A 135 3.98 -9.53 16.20
CA ARG A 135 3.18 -9.70 17.42
C ARG A 135 3.73 -10.85 18.30
N ASP A 136 4.01 -12.00 17.71
CA ASP A 136 4.46 -13.18 18.44
C ASP A 136 5.86 -12.94 19.04
N GLU A 137 6.73 -12.24 18.34
CA GLU A 137 8.03 -11.82 18.86
C GLU A 137 7.90 -10.81 20.02
N LEU A 138 7.01 -9.80 19.88
CA LEU A 138 6.73 -8.85 20.95
C LEU A 138 6.15 -9.52 22.20
N VAL A 139 5.27 -10.50 22.02
CA VAL A 139 4.72 -11.26 23.15
C VAL A 139 5.80 -12.08 23.83
N THR A 140 6.67 -12.74 23.06
CA THR A 140 7.77 -13.56 23.59
C THR A 140 8.82 -12.72 24.33
N ARG A 141 9.08 -11.50 23.86
CA ARG A 141 10.09 -10.57 24.42
C ARG A 141 9.48 -9.45 25.26
N ARG A 142 8.25 -9.63 25.73
CA ARG A 142 7.45 -8.57 26.37
C ARG A 142 8.19 -7.82 27.47
N GLU A 143 8.91 -8.52 28.33
CA GLU A 143 9.66 -7.91 29.44
C GLU A 143 10.83 -7.04 28.92
N ALA A 144 11.60 -7.55 27.96
CA ALA A 144 12.71 -6.80 27.36
C ALA A 144 12.21 -5.55 26.60
N VAL A 145 11.13 -5.68 25.84
CA VAL A 145 10.51 -4.55 25.13
C VAL A 145 9.97 -3.52 26.10
N ARG A 146 9.35 -3.94 27.21
CA ARG A 146 8.83 -3.04 28.23
C ARG A 146 9.95 -2.22 28.89
N LEU A 147 11.06 -2.85 29.23
CA LEU A 147 12.23 -2.16 29.79
C LEU A 147 12.80 -1.13 28.81
N PHE A 148 13.04 -1.54 27.57
CA PHE A 148 13.58 -0.68 26.54
C PHE A 148 12.70 0.55 26.28
N VAL A 149 11.39 0.34 26.11
CA VAL A 149 10.43 1.45 25.89
C VAL A 149 10.32 2.36 27.10
N SER A 150 10.43 1.83 28.35
CA SER A 150 10.41 2.67 29.55
C SER A 150 11.63 3.56 29.65
N GLU A 151 12.81 3.07 29.28
CA GLU A 151 14.06 3.85 29.25
C GLU A 151 13.97 4.99 28.22
N ASP A 152 13.46 4.70 27.00
CA ASP A 152 13.27 5.73 25.97
C ASP A 152 12.26 6.80 26.39
N ILE A 153 11.16 6.41 27.05
CA ILE A 153 10.16 7.36 27.55
C ILE A 153 10.74 8.25 28.64
N GLU A 154 11.58 7.71 29.53
CA GLU A 154 12.26 8.52 30.57
C GLU A 154 13.26 9.49 29.94
N ALA A 155 14.07 9.04 28.97
CA ALA A 155 14.98 9.90 28.24
C ALA A 155 14.27 11.05 27.50
N LEU A 156 13.12 10.79 26.89
CA LEU A 156 12.30 11.82 26.24
C LEU A 156 11.71 12.82 27.23
N LYS A 157 11.31 12.39 28.42
CA LYS A 157 10.84 13.28 29.48
C LYS A 157 11.95 14.22 29.96
N ASP A 158 13.17 13.72 30.12
CA ASP A 158 14.32 14.49 30.51
C ASP A 158 14.69 15.57 29.48
N ILE A 159 14.64 15.23 28.19
CA ILE A 159 14.84 16.18 27.08
C ILE A 159 13.79 17.30 27.13
N ASN A 160 12.51 16.95 27.29
CA ASN A 160 11.44 17.94 27.40
C ASN A 160 11.60 18.86 28.61
N ASN A 161 11.99 18.32 29.78
CA ASN A 161 12.25 19.10 30.99
C ASN A 161 13.42 20.07 30.80
N ILE A 162 14.48 19.67 30.11
CA ILE A 162 15.63 20.52 29.78
C ILE A 162 15.22 21.65 28.83
N THR A 163 14.40 21.35 27.84
CA THR A 163 13.91 22.33 26.87
C THR A 163 13.02 23.38 27.52
N GLU A 164 12.10 22.98 28.40
CA GLU A 164 11.24 23.90 29.14
C GLU A 164 12.05 24.82 30.10
N LYS A 165 13.07 24.29 30.77
CA LYS A 165 13.97 25.10 31.62
C LYS A 165 14.73 26.15 30.83
N LYS A 166 15.24 25.80 29.62
CA LYS A 166 15.92 26.75 28.73
C LYS A 166 14.98 27.86 28.24
N THR A 167 13.76 27.52 27.88
CA THR A 167 12.78 28.51 27.42
C THR A 167 12.40 29.50 28.54
N ARG A 168 12.23 29.02 29.76
CA ARG A 168 11.94 29.88 30.91
C ARG A 168 13.12 30.78 31.31
N SER A 169 14.36 30.34 31.13
CA SER A 169 15.55 31.15 31.43
C SER A 169 15.87 32.21 30.37
N GLN A 170 15.28 32.12 29.17
CA GLN A 170 15.44 33.13 28.12
C GLN A 170 14.32 34.18 28.12
N SER A 171 13.26 33.97 28.90
CA SER A 171 12.11 34.87 29.04
C SER A 171 12.10 35.66 30.38
N ALA A 172 13.13 35.55 31.18
CA ALA A 172 13.39 36.31 32.39
C ALA A 172 14.59 37.22 32.21
#